data_f60f67e4e5887d1ef9414c7c8fc6b239
#
_entry.id   f60f67e4e5887d1ef9414c7c8fc6b239
#
_cell.length_a   1.000
_cell.length_b   1.000
_cell.length_c   1.000
_cell.angle_alpha   90.00
_cell.angle_beta   90.00
_cell.angle_gamma   90.00
#
_symmetry.space_group_name_H-M   'P 1'
#
loop_
_entity.id
_entity.type
_entity.pdbx_description
1 polymer ?
#
loop_
_entity_poly.entity_id
_entity_poly.type
_entity_poly.pdbx_seq_one_letter_code
_entity_poly.pdbx_strand_id
1 'polypeptide(L)'
;MLFRSDVRLTSKLFDFVSSHVLPAQQDAYLREIALMPMLLENSRLGVRVDVPGLEAAKEQAIKDIEACTVWVRACLNSPELNVDSDAQLVESIYQSEYWDKNKTWPTTDKGQMQATKEALEEMLTNGYLRDVLRYRANLSTCLSTFIDPWLTSGRATGRIYTNWNSVRGERGGTRTGRLSSTPNFQNAPIRYPKVKLPPDLHVADLPLVRSFILPDEGHKLVACDFNAQELRIFAHFEGGNLMQQYQQDERADLHTYAANMMSQASGREVSRTYSKGVSFAILYGAGPKKISEMLEIDYGLAKTLMDAYTTAVAPGLKAMQATMRTRYKLGQPIKTLGGRLVKMEPPKVINGRLREFDYKGVNLLIQGSAADQAKAAMLLYQKTRQGSRLLLSVHDELVISAPEDSIEREAICLTNAMCNALEMSVPMVSDYKIGNNYQETK
;
A
#
# COMPACT_ATOMS: atom_id res chain seq x y z
N MET A 1 -18.40 -11.17 -41.12
CA MET A 1 -18.47 -9.69 -41.38
C MET A 1 -18.16 -8.84 -40.16
N LEU A 2 -18.61 -9.19 -38.99
CA LEU A 2 -18.40 -8.44 -37.73
C LEU A 2 -16.88 -8.24 -37.39
N PHE A 3 -16.07 -9.27 -37.54
CA PHE A 3 -14.62 -9.22 -37.21
C PHE A 3 -13.82 -8.16 -38.03
N ARG A 4 -14.19 -7.91 -39.30
CA ARG A 4 -13.50 -6.90 -40.13
C ARG A 4 -13.88 -5.45 -39.73
N SER A 5 -15.09 -5.23 -39.24
CA SER A 5 -15.52 -3.90 -38.76
C SER A 5 -14.84 -3.52 -37.46
N ASP A 6 -14.70 -4.47 -36.55
CA ASP A 6 -14.04 -4.22 -35.22
C ASP A 6 -12.56 -3.88 -35.37
N VAL A 7 -11.83 -4.61 -36.22
CA VAL A 7 -10.42 -4.31 -36.53
C VAL A 7 -10.28 -2.93 -37.18
N ARG A 8 -11.16 -2.57 -38.12
CA ARG A 8 -11.12 -1.22 -38.75
C ARG A 8 -11.45 -0.10 -37.77
N LEU A 9 -12.41 -0.29 -36.90
CA LEU A 9 -12.75 0.68 -35.86
C LEU A 9 -11.63 0.83 -34.84
N THR A 10 -11.01 -0.25 -34.41
CA THR A 10 -9.86 -0.24 -33.52
C THR A 10 -8.68 0.47 -34.16
N SER A 11 -8.37 0.23 -35.45
CA SER A 11 -7.32 0.96 -36.16
C SER A 11 -7.61 2.46 -36.23
N LYS A 12 -8.84 2.85 -36.61
CA LYS A 12 -9.22 4.28 -36.65
C LYS A 12 -9.16 4.93 -35.26
N LEU A 13 -9.58 4.23 -34.21
CA LEU A 13 -9.45 4.70 -32.84
C LEU A 13 -8.00 4.88 -32.44
N PHE A 14 -7.13 3.94 -32.81
CA PHE A 14 -5.70 4.03 -32.57
C PHE A 14 -5.10 5.27 -33.27
N ASP A 15 -5.40 5.48 -34.55
CA ASP A 15 -4.93 6.62 -35.31
C ASP A 15 -5.42 7.95 -34.68
N PHE A 16 -6.68 8.00 -34.31
CA PHE A 16 -7.27 9.16 -33.65
C PHE A 16 -6.59 9.43 -32.30
N VAL A 17 -6.46 8.42 -31.42
CA VAL A 17 -5.82 8.59 -30.12
C VAL A 17 -4.36 8.97 -30.27
N SER A 18 -3.62 8.33 -31.20
CA SER A 18 -2.21 8.59 -31.44
C SER A 18 -1.95 10.04 -31.89
N SER A 19 -2.86 10.61 -32.71
CA SER A 19 -2.77 12.01 -33.14
C SER A 19 -3.04 13.02 -32.01
N HIS A 20 -3.65 12.58 -30.90
CA HIS A 20 -3.96 13.42 -29.74
C HIS A 20 -3.05 13.19 -28.54
N VAL A 21 -2.12 12.22 -28.61
CA VAL A 21 -1.11 12.01 -27.55
C VAL A 21 -0.12 13.17 -27.59
N LEU A 22 -0.05 13.90 -26.49
CA LEU A 22 0.90 14.99 -26.35
C LEU A 22 2.35 14.44 -26.34
N PRO A 23 3.32 15.10 -27.00
CA PRO A 23 4.73 14.67 -26.94
C PRO A 23 5.24 14.45 -25.52
N ALA A 24 4.76 15.23 -24.56
CA ALA A 24 5.08 15.10 -23.14
C ALA A 24 4.55 13.79 -22.48
N GLN A 25 3.70 13.03 -23.14
CA GLN A 25 3.15 11.74 -22.65
C GLN A 25 3.82 10.54 -23.31
N GLN A 26 4.59 10.76 -24.36
CA GLN A 26 5.13 9.68 -25.20
C GLN A 26 6.01 8.70 -24.40
N ASP A 27 6.90 9.21 -23.57
CA ASP A 27 7.80 8.35 -22.76
C ASP A 27 7.03 7.48 -21.77
N ALA A 28 6.03 8.05 -21.11
CA ALA A 28 5.17 7.30 -20.18
C ALA A 28 4.35 6.24 -20.92
N TYR A 29 3.82 6.57 -22.10
CA TYR A 29 3.09 5.62 -22.96
C TYR A 29 3.98 4.48 -23.45
N LEU A 30 5.16 4.78 -23.97
CA LEU A 30 6.12 3.78 -24.43
C LEU A 30 6.58 2.86 -23.29
N ARG A 31 6.75 3.38 -22.09
CA ARG A 31 7.07 2.57 -20.90
C ARG A 31 5.93 1.59 -20.58
N GLU A 32 4.67 2.02 -20.60
CA GLU A 32 3.53 1.12 -20.37
C GLU A 32 3.45 0.01 -21.43
N ILE A 33 3.64 0.34 -22.70
CA ILE A 33 3.65 -0.64 -23.80
C ILE A 33 4.80 -1.64 -23.63
N ALA A 34 6.01 -1.16 -23.30
CA ALA A 34 7.17 -2.02 -23.10
C ALA A 34 7.03 -2.99 -21.91
N LEU A 35 6.22 -2.63 -20.91
CA LEU A 35 5.92 -3.51 -19.75
C LEU A 35 4.95 -4.65 -20.10
N MET A 36 4.05 -4.45 -21.06
CA MET A 36 2.99 -5.43 -21.36
C MET A 36 3.50 -6.85 -21.64
N PRO A 37 4.53 -7.07 -22.49
CA PRO A 37 5.04 -8.42 -22.74
C PRO A 37 5.49 -9.13 -21.45
N MET A 38 6.19 -8.42 -20.56
CA MET A 38 6.67 -8.97 -19.29
C MET A 38 5.52 -9.28 -18.32
N LEU A 39 4.53 -8.41 -18.23
CA LEU A 39 3.36 -8.64 -17.38
C LEU A 39 2.51 -9.81 -17.91
N LEU A 40 2.36 -9.94 -19.24
CA LEU A 40 1.69 -11.07 -19.88
C LEU A 40 2.45 -12.38 -19.68
N GLU A 41 3.77 -12.38 -19.81
CA GLU A 41 4.62 -13.54 -19.50
C GLU A 41 4.43 -13.98 -18.04
N ASN A 42 4.47 -13.03 -17.09
CA ASN A 42 4.24 -13.31 -15.69
C ASN A 42 2.84 -13.87 -15.43
N SER A 43 1.80 -13.29 -16.06
CA SER A 43 0.43 -13.80 -15.97
C SER A 43 0.29 -15.20 -16.53
N ARG A 44 0.99 -15.52 -17.61
CA ARG A 44 0.97 -16.84 -18.25
C ARG A 44 1.72 -17.92 -17.47
N LEU A 45 2.87 -17.58 -16.89
CA LEU A 45 3.69 -18.50 -16.11
C LEU A 45 3.14 -18.71 -14.70
N GLY A 46 2.44 -17.72 -14.17
CA GLY A 46 1.87 -17.76 -12.83
C GLY A 46 2.90 -17.72 -11.70
N VAL A 47 2.43 -17.58 -10.49
CA VAL A 47 3.21 -17.59 -9.24
C VAL A 47 2.98 -18.92 -8.54
N ARG A 48 4.04 -19.66 -8.24
CA ARG A 48 3.96 -20.94 -7.55
C ARG A 48 3.51 -20.74 -6.10
N VAL A 49 2.62 -21.62 -5.62
CA VAL A 49 2.10 -21.57 -4.25
C VAL A 49 2.07 -22.94 -3.61
N ASP A 50 2.18 -22.96 -2.30
CA ASP A 50 2.03 -24.16 -1.47
C ASP A 50 0.54 -24.48 -1.28
N VAL A 51 -0.01 -25.29 -2.20
CA VAL A 51 -1.43 -25.69 -2.14
C VAL A 51 -1.75 -26.52 -0.91
N PRO A 52 -0.96 -27.56 -0.51
CA PRO A 52 -1.21 -28.30 0.72
C PRO A 52 -1.22 -27.41 1.96
N GLY A 53 -0.27 -26.48 2.07
CA GLY A 53 -0.21 -25.52 3.18
C GLY A 53 -1.41 -24.59 3.21
N LEU A 54 -1.87 -24.10 2.06
CA LEU A 54 -3.08 -23.27 1.95
C LEU A 54 -4.34 -24.04 2.34
N GLU A 55 -4.46 -25.32 1.95
CA GLU A 55 -5.61 -26.17 2.34
C GLU A 55 -5.64 -26.41 3.86
N ALA A 56 -4.51 -26.77 4.45
CA ALA A 56 -4.38 -26.92 5.90
C ALA A 56 -4.70 -25.62 6.65
N ALA A 57 -4.17 -24.47 6.17
CA ALA A 57 -4.47 -23.18 6.76
C ALA A 57 -5.95 -22.80 6.64
N LYS A 58 -6.62 -23.16 5.54
CA LYS A 58 -8.07 -22.96 5.37
C LYS A 58 -8.87 -23.74 6.39
N GLU A 59 -8.59 -25.04 6.54
CA GLU A 59 -9.27 -25.90 7.49
C GLU A 59 -9.12 -25.41 8.93
N GLN A 60 -7.89 -25.00 9.30
CA GLN A 60 -7.62 -24.45 10.63
C GLN A 60 -8.33 -23.12 10.82
N ALA A 61 -8.30 -22.23 9.83
CA ALA A 61 -8.96 -20.93 9.92
C ALA A 61 -10.47 -21.04 10.15
N ILE A 62 -11.14 -21.99 9.48
CA ILE A 62 -12.57 -22.24 9.68
C ILE A 62 -12.86 -22.68 11.11
N LYS A 63 -12.06 -23.61 11.66
CA LYS A 63 -12.19 -24.08 13.05
C LYS A 63 -11.99 -22.94 14.05
N ASP A 64 -10.97 -22.12 13.84
CA ASP A 64 -10.64 -21.03 14.74
C ASP A 64 -11.65 -19.88 14.69
N ILE A 65 -12.20 -19.56 13.50
CA ILE A 65 -13.29 -18.60 13.36
C ILE A 65 -14.53 -19.05 14.13
N GLU A 66 -14.87 -20.34 14.04
CA GLU A 66 -16.01 -20.89 14.79
C GLU A 66 -15.74 -20.88 16.31
N ALA A 67 -14.55 -21.27 16.75
CA ALA A 67 -14.16 -21.20 18.16
C ALA A 67 -14.27 -19.77 18.72
N CYS A 68 -13.78 -18.78 17.98
CA CYS A 68 -13.93 -17.37 18.33
C CYS A 68 -15.40 -16.93 18.36
N THR A 69 -16.21 -17.40 17.41
CA THR A 69 -17.64 -17.07 17.34
C THR A 69 -18.39 -17.62 18.55
N VAL A 70 -18.14 -18.88 18.93
CA VAL A 70 -18.71 -19.50 20.13
C VAL A 70 -18.31 -18.74 21.39
N TRP A 71 -17.02 -18.38 21.50
CA TRP A 71 -16.51 -17.61 22.65
C TRP A 71 -17.15 -16.23 22.75
N VAL A 72 -17.27 -15.49 21.62
CA VAL A 72 -17.90 -14.15 21.59
C VAL A 72 -19.38 -14.24 21.99
N ARG A 73 -20.12 -15.23 21.48
CA ARG A 73 -21.51 -15.47 21.84
C ARG A 73 -21.68 -15.74 23.34
N ALA A 74 -20.81 -16.54 23.91
CA ALA A 74 -20.81 -16.82 25.36
C ALA A 74 -20.45 -15.56 26.16
N CYS A 75 -19.42 -14.85 25.78
CA CYS A 75 -18.98 -13.60 26.42
C CYS A 75 -20.08 -12.53 26.45
N LEU A 76 -20.83 -12.38 25.35
CA LEU A 76 -21.93 -11.41 25.24
C LEU A 76 -23.28 -11.95 25.69
N ASN A 77 -23.35 -13.19 26.19
CA ASN A 77 -24.58 -13.86 26.54
C ASN A 77 -25.65 -13.79 25.42
N SER A 78 -25.23 -13.98 24.18
CA SER A 78 -26.07 -13.86 22.97
C SER A 78 -25.84 -15.06 22.04
N PRO A 79 -26.46 -16.22 22.32
CA PRO A 79 -26.18 -17.48 21.61
C PRO A 79 -26.50 -17.44 20.11
N GLU A 80 -27.48 -16.65 19.71
CA GLU A 80 -27.92 -16.50 18.31
C GLU A 80 -27.23 -15.35 17.58
N LEU A 81 -26.25 -14.68 18.20
CA LEU A 81 -25.55 -13.54 17.60
C LEU A 81 -24.84 -13.95 16.30
N ASN A 82 -25.14 -13.26 15.21
CA ASN A 82 -24.32 -13.28 14.02
C ASN A 82 -23.15 -12.28 14.15
N VAL A 83 -21.96 -12.79 14.49
CA VAL A 83 -20.76 -11.97 14.71
C VAL A 83 -20.28 -11.28 13.42
N ASP A 84 -20.67 -11.76 12.24
CA ASP A 84 -20.37 -11.13 10.94
C ASP A 84 -21.35 -10.01 10.57
N SER A 85 -22.40 -9.81 11.37
CA SER A 85 -23.31 -8.67 11.21
C SER A 85 -22.88 -7.52 12.12
N ASP A 86 -22.27 -6.49 11.55
CA ASP A 86 -21.85 -5.29 12.28
C ASP A 86 -22.97 -4.73 13.18
N ALA A 87 -24.20 -4.68 12.66
CA ALA A 87 -25.34 -4.17 13.40
C ALA A 87 -25.69 -5.03 14.63
N GLN A 88 -25.73 -6.36 14.47
CA GLN A 88 -26.02 -7.27 15.59
C GLN A 88 -24.88 -7.29 16.61
N LEU A 89 -23.63 -7.27 16.15
CA LEU A 89 -22.44 -7.27 17.01
C LEU A 89 -22.43 -6.03 17.89
N VAL A 90 -22.57 -4.83 17.28
CA VAL A 90 -22.56 -3.57 18.04
C VAL A 90 -23.73 -3.47 18.98
N GLU A 91 -24.94 -3.87 18.57
CA GLU A 91 -26.13 -3.90 19.44
C GLU A 91 -25.90 -4.81 20.66
N SER A 92 -25.35 -6.01 20.45
CA SER A 92 -25.05 -6.95 21.52
C SER A 92 -23.98 -6.42 22.49
N ILE A 93 -22.95 -5.75 21.96
CA ILE A 93 -21.93 -5.08 22.78
C ILE A 93 -22.56 -3.91 23.55
N TYR A 94 -23.39 -3.10 22.91
CA TYR A 94 -24.04 -1.94 23.52
C TYR A 94 -24.95 -2.33 24.69
N GLN A 95 -25.60 -3.48 24.62
CA GLN A 95 -26.42 -4.05 25.72
C GLN A 95 -25.57 -4.67 26.82
N SER A 96 -24.28 -4.92 26.62
CA SER A 96 -23.37 -5.50 27.59
C SER A 96 -22.74 -4.45 28.53
N GLU A 97 -21.93 -4.93 29.49
CA GLU A 97 -21.11 -4.09 30.35
C GLU A 97 -19.70 -3.82 29.78
N TYR A 98 -19.37 -4.35 28.61
CA TYR A 98 -18.01 -4.38 28.07
C TYR A 98 -17.60 -3.16 27.23
N TRP A 99 -18.36 -2.07 27.29
CA TRP A 99 -18.00 -0.83 26.60
C TRP A 99 -18.01 0.38 27.57
N ASP A 100 -17.29 1.45 27.20
CA ASP A 100 -17.16 2.67 28.00
C ASP A 100 -18.40 3.56 27.88
N LYS A 101 -19.28 3.47 28.87
CA LYS A 101 -20.56 4.22 28.93
C LYS A 101 -20.39 5.73 29.11
N ASN A 102 -19.18 6.21 29.40
CA ASN A 102 -18.86 7.64 29.45
C ASN A 102 -18.58 8.23 28.06
N LYS A 103 -18.46 7.38 27.04
CA LYS A 103 -18.23 7.78 25.65
C LYS A 103 -19.51 7.66 24.83
N THR A 104 -19.57 8.42 23.74
CA THR A 104 -20.63 8.28 22.73
C THR A 104 -20.18 7.32 21.65
N TRP A 105 -20.98 6.30 21.37
CA TRP A 105 -20.64 5.33 20.32
C TRP A 105 -20.57 6.00 18.95
N PRO A 106 -19.48 5.81 18.17
CA PRO A 106 -19.34 6.39 16.83
C PRO A 106 -20.45 5.89 15.90
N THR A 107 -21.04 6.81 15.14
CA THR A 107 -22.10 6.51 14.17
C THR A 107 -21.70 6.87 12.75
N THR A 108 -22.29 6.21 11.77
CA THR A 108 -22.22 6.59 10.36
C THR A 108 -23.04 7.86 10.09
N ASP A 109 -22.88 8.47 8.90
CA ASP A 109 -23.71 9.60 8.45
C ASP A 109 -25.23 9.30 8.44
N LYS A 110 -25.60 8.02 8.46
CA LYS A 110 -26.98 7.54 8.52
C LYS A 110 -27.46 7.23 9.95
N GLY A 111 -26.65 7.53 10.96
CA GLY A 111 -26.95 7.30 12.38
C GLY A 111 -26.81 5.84 12.85
N GLN A 112 -26.22 4.94 12.05
CA GLN A 112 -25.96 3.56 12.49
C GLN A 112 -24.67 3.48 13.29
N MET A 113 -24.65 2.77 14.40
CA MET A 113 -23.45 2.53 15.20
C MET A 113 -22.40 1.75 14.39
N GLN A 114 -21.15 2.16 14.51
CA GLN A 114 -20.04 1.61 13.73
C GLN A 114 -19.38 0.43 14.45
N ALA A 115 -19.11 -0.66 13.72
CA ALA A 115 -18.30 -1.80 14.15
C ALA A 115 -16.86 -1.75 13.56
N THR A 116 -16.38 -0.55 13.19
CA THR A 116 -15.03 -0.41 12.67
C THR A 116 -13.99 -0.78 13.72
N LYS A 117 -12.81 -1.18 13.26
CA LYS A 117 -11.69 -1.50 14.15
C LYS A 117 -11.42 -0.37 15.15
N GLU A 118 -11.40 0.88 14.68
CA GLU A 118 -11.16 2.06 15.49
C GLU A 118 -12.26 2.25 16.54
N ALA A 119 -13.53 2.08 16.15
CA ALA A 119 -14.66 2.18 17.08
C ALA A 119 -14.59 1.10 18.16
N LEU A 120 -14.29 -0.15 17.79
CA LEU A 120 -14.16 -1.25 18.77
C LEU A 120 -12.95 -1.06 19.68
N GLU A 121 -11.81 -0.57 19.16
CA GLU A 121 -10.62 -0.25 19.96
C GLU A 121 -10.88 0.86 20.98
N GLU A 122 -11.64 1.87 20.60
CA GLU A 122 -11.95 3.02 21.44
C GLU A 122 -13.03 2.72 22.50
N MET A 123 -14.04 1.92 22.12
CA MET A 123 -15.24 1.75 22.93
C MET A 123 -15.17 0.54 23.87
N LEU A 124 -14.47 -0.55 23.49
CA LEU A 124 -14.42 -1.77 24.30
C LEU A 124 -13.51 -1.62 25.51
N THR A 125 -14.06 -1.87 26.70
CA THR A 125 -13.33 -1.95 27.98
C THR A 125 -12.76 -3.34 28.25
N ASN A 126 -13.41 -4.39 27.74
CA ASN A 126 -12.93 -5.77 27.86
C ASN A 126 -11.82 -6.05 26.81
N GLY A 127 -10.57 -6.16 27.29
CA GLY A 127 -9.41 -6.40 26.43
C GLY A 127 -9.46 -7.75 25.70
N TYR A 128 -9.98 -8.80 26.35
CA TYR A 128 -10.11 -10.11 25.70
C TYR A 128 -11.14 -10.10 24.58
N LEU A 129 -12.31 -9.51 24.79
CA LEU A 129 -13.34 -9.40 23.75
C LEU A 129 -12.81 -8.63 22.54
N ARG A 130 -12.14 -7.49 22.79
CA ARG A 130 -11.50 -6.70 21.73
C ARG A 130 -10.47 -7.50 20.94
N ASP A 131 -9.61 -8.24 21.64
CA ASP A 131 -8.52 -8.99 21.00
C ASP A 131 -9.01 -10.24 20.26
N VAL A 132 -10.06 -10.92 20.75
CA VAL A 132 -10.74 -12.04 20.05
C VAL A 132 -11.42 -11.53 18.77
N LEU A 133 -12.15 -10.42 18.84
CA LEU A 133 -12.77 -9.82 17.65
C LEU A 133 -11.72 -9.41 16.61
N ARG A 134 -10.59 -8.83 17.04
CA ARG A 134 -9.47 -8.49 16.17
C ARG A 134 -8.83 -9.72 15.53
N TYR A 135 -8.57 -10.77 16.31
CA TYR A 135 -8.03 -12.03 15.81
C TYR A 135 -8.96 -12.64 14.76
N ARG A 136 -10.25 -12.77 15.07
CA ARG A 136 -11.27 -13.31 14.17
C ARG A 136 -11.39 -12.50 12.87
N ALA A 137 -11.40 -11.17 12.95
CA ALA A 137 -11.46 -10.29 11.77
C ALA A 137 -10.23 -10.44 10.88
N ASN A 138 -9.03 -10.52 11.46
CA ASN A 138 -7.81 -10.77 10.70
C ASN A 138 -7.84 -12.12 10.01
N LEU A 139 -8.29 -13.16 10.71
CA LEU A 139 -8.39 -14.52 10.17
C LEU A 139 -9.42 -14.61 9.04
N SER A 140 -10.60 -13.98 9.19
CA SER A 140 -11.62 -13.89 8.14
C SER A 140 -11.10 -13.14 6.91
N THR A 141 -10.32 -12.08 7.13
CA THR A 141 -9.66 -11.34 6.03
C THR A 141 -8.61 -12.22 5.34
N CYS A 142 -7.80 -12.98 6.09
CA CYS A 142 -6.85 -13.92 5.50
C CYS A 142 -7.54 -14.96 4.63
N LEU A 143 -8.62 -15.52 5.13
CA LEU A 143 -9.39 -16.55 4.44
C LEU A 143 -10.00 -15.99 3.14
N SER A 144 -10.76 -14.91 3.24
CA SER A 144 -11.55 -14.36 2.12
C SER A 144 -10.71 -13.63 1.06
N THR A 145 -9.61 -12.98 1.48
CA THR A 145 -8.80 -12.13 0.57
C THR A 145 -7.64 -12.89 -0.06
N PHE A 146 -7.07 -13.88 0.65
CA PHE A 146 -5.87 -14.58 0.20
C PHE A 146 -6.10 -16.07 0.03
N ILE A 147 -6.44 -16.81 1.09
CA ILE A 147 -6.46 -18.27 1.05
C ILE A 147 -7.47 -18.80 0.03
N ASP A 148 -8.74 -18.40 0.10
CA ASP A 148 -9.79 -18.87 -0.81
C ASP A 148 -9.56 -18.44 -2.27
N PRO A 149 -9.24 -17.17 -2.60
CA PRO A 149 -8.92 -16.79 -3.96
C PRO A 149 -7.67 -17.49 -4.53
N TRP A 150 -6.64 -17.70 -3.69
CA TRP A 150 -5.41 -18.38 -4.12
C TRP A 150 -5.65 -19.87 -4.36
N LEU A 151 -6.42 -20.56 -3.49
CA LEU A 151 -6.82 -21.94 -3.72
C LEU A 151 -7.72 -22.08 -4.94
N THR A 152 -8.67 -21.17 -5.15
CA THR A 152 -9.55 -21.19 -6.32
C THR A 152 -8.74 -21.08 -7.62
N SER A 153 -7.71 -20.24 -7.65
CA SER A 153 -6.85 -20.05 -8.83
C SER A 153 -5.77 -21.11 -8.97
N GLY A 154 -5.21 -21.59 -7.84
CA GLY A 154 -3.96 -22.34 -7.81
C GLY A 154 -4.11 -23.85 -7.61
N ARG A 155 -5.25 -24.34 -7.10
CA ARG A 155 -5.43 -25.75 -6.69
C ARG A 155 -5.09 -26.76 -7.80
N ALA A 156 -5.48 -26.47 -9.04
CA ALA A 156 -5.30 -27.41 -10.15
C ALA A 156 -3.86 -27.48 -10.64
N THR A 157 -3.08 -26.43 -10.53
CA THR A 157 -1.75 -26.30 -11.19
C THR A 157 -0.61 -26.02 -10.23
N GLY A 158 -0.89 -25.73 -8.95
CA GLY A 158 0.09 -25.23 -8.00
C GLY A 158 0.54 -23.80 -8.27
N ARG A 159 -0.15 -23.08 -9.19
CA ARG A 159 0.22 -21.72 -9.61
C ARG A 159 -0.98 -20.81 -9.70
N ILE A 160 -0.80 -19.57 -9.26
CA ILE A 160 -1.80 -18.50 -9.38
C ILE A 160 -1.46 -17.67 -10.61
N TYR A 161 -2.39 -17.61 -11.53
CA TYR A 161 -2.29 -16.81 -12.76
C TYR A 161 -2.87 -15.43 -12.53
N THR A 162 -2.00 -14.48 -12.26
CA THR A 162 -2.37 -13.12 -11.83
C THR A 162 -2.58 -12.20 -13.00
N ASN A 163 -3.68 -11.45 -12.99
CA ASN A 163 -3.86 -10.32 -13.88
C ASN A 163 -3.23 -9.07 -13.26
N TRP A 164 -2.29 -8.46 -13.97
CA TRP A 164 -1.67 -7.19 -13.59
C TRP A 164 -2.39 -6.03 -14.26
N ASN A 165 -2.92 -5.12 -13.45
CA ASN A 165 -3.59 -3.93 -13.95
C ASN A 165 -2.64 -2.74 -13.84
N SER A 166 -2.15 -2.25 -14.99
CA SER A 166 -1.21 -1.11 -15.06
C SER A 166 -1.92 0.24 -15.16
N VAL A 167 -3.20 0.23 -15.53
CA VAL A 167 -4.03 1.42 -15.72
C VAL A 167 -5.34 1.24 -14.98
N ARG A 168 -5.89 2.32 -14.43
CA ARG A 168 -7.19 2.28 -13.77
C ARG A 168 -8.30 2.05 -14.79
N GLY A 169 -8.99 0.92 -14.66
CA GLY A 169 -10.19 0.58 -15.39
C GLY A 169 -11.37 0.30 -14.45
N GLU A 170 -12.44 -0.25 -14.97
CA GLU A 170 -13.62 -0.63 -14.17
C GLU A 170 -13.32 -1.75 -13.17
N ARG A 171 -12.39 -2.66 -13.49
CA ARG A 171 -12.10 -3.87 -12.72
C ARG A 171 -10.82 -3.79 -11.88
N GLY A 172 -10.07 -2.69 -11.86
CA GLY A 172 -8.84 -2.58 -11.11
C GLY A 172 -7.96 -1.41 -11.52
N GLY A 173 -6.72 -1.43 -11.04
CA GLY A 173 -5.73 -0.38 -11.29
C GLY A 173 -5.81 0.78 -10.31
N THR A 174 -4.82 1.65 -10.36
CA THR A 174 -4.68 2.79 -9.46
C THR A 174 -4.64 4.10 -10.23
N ARG A 175 -4.98 5.22 -9.57
CA ARG A 175 -4.89 6.55 -10.17
C ARG A 175 -3.44 7.02 -10.33
N THR A 176 -2.56 6.51 -9.49
CA THR A 176 -1.14 6.87 -9.46
C THR A 176 -0.30 6.12 -10.50
N GLY A 177 -0.88 5.12 -11.18
CA GLY A 177 -0.15 4.26 -12.10
C GLY A 177 0.60 3.10 -11.43
N ARG A 178 0.44 2.89 -10.12
CA ARG A 178 0.91 1.67 -9.46
C ARG A 178 0.20 0.46 -10.04
N LEU A 179 0.92 -0.66 -10.16
CA LEU A 179 0.31 -1.93 -10.53
C LEU A 179 -0.66 -2.40 -9.44
N SER A 180 -1.71 -3.08 -9.84
CA SER A 180 -2.52 -3.89 -8.92
C SER A 180 -2.68 -5.30 -9.48
N SER A 181 -2.89 -6.28 -8.61
CA SER A 181 -2.98 -7.70 -8.99
C SER A 181 -4.34 -8.28 -8.62
N THR A 182 -4.80 -9.21 -9.45
CA THR A 182 -6.01 -10.00 -9.19
C THR A 182 -5.73 -11.46 -9.56
N PRO A 183 -5.71 -12.42 -8.61
CA PRO A 183 -5.87 -12.25 -7.15
C PRO A 183 -4.85 -11.32 -6.50
N ASN A 184 -5.19 -10.80 -5.30
CA ASN A 184 -4.40 -9.80 -4.60
C ASN A 184 -3.13 -10.41 -3.97
N PHE A 185 -1.96 -9.86 -4.31
CA PHE A 185 -0.68 -10.15 -3.68
C PHE A 185 -0.12 -8.95 -2.90
N GLN A 186 -0.54 -7.73 -3.25
CA GLN A 186 0.06 -6.51 -2.70
C GLN A 186 -0.26 -6.27 -1.22
N ASN A 187 -1.40 -6.75 -0.75
CA ASN A 187 -1.85 -6.49 0.61
C ASN A 187 -1.60 -7.67 1.57
N ALA A 188 -0.85 -8.70 1.13
CA ALA A 188 -0.48 -9.82 1.99
C ALA A 188 0.33 -9.32 3.20
N PRO A 189 -0.14 -9.53 4.45
CA PRO A 189 0.51 -8.99 5.63
C PRO A 189 1.87 -9.65 5.89
N ILE A 190 2.83 -8.86 6.38
CA ILE A 190 4.14 -9.36 6.83
C ILE A 190 4.03 -9.96 8.23
N ARG A 191 3.19 -9.34 9.06
CA ARG A 191 2.96 -9.71 10.46
C ARG A 191 1.60 -9.20 10.90
N TYR A 192 1.08 -9.78 11.96
CA TYR A 192 -0.14 -9.32 12.61
C TYR A 192 0.17 -8.60 13.93
N PRO A 193 -0.67 -7.67 14.36
CA PRO A 193 -0.60 -7.11 15.72
C PRO A 193 -0.72 -8.23 16.75
N LYS A 194 0.08 -8.14 17.81
CA LYS A 194 -0.05 -9.07 18.94
C LYS A 194 -1.42 -8.89 19.59
N VAL A 195 -2.06 -10.00 19.88
CA VAL A 195 -3.34 -10.07 20.61
C VAL A 195 -3.14 -10.91 21.88
N LYS A 196 -3.87 -10.58 22.93
CA LYS A 196 -3.91 -11.36 24.17
C LYS A 196 -5.23 -12.10 24.20
N LEU A 197 -5.20 -13.37 23.81
CA LEU A 197 -6.39 -14.21 23.81
C LEU A 197 -6.68 -14.76 25.21
N PRO A 198 -7.95 -15.05 25.53
CA PRO A 198 -8.33 -15.62 26.81
C PRO A 198 -7.77 -17.05 26.95
N PRO A 199 -7.45 -17.52 28.20
CA PRO A 199 -6.80 -18.81 28.40
C PRO A 199 -7.65 -20.03 28.01
N ASP A 200 -8.95 -19.87 27.97
CA ASP A 200 -9.94 -20.89 27.58
C ASP A 200 -10.22 -20.95 26.07
N LEU A 201 -9.71 -20.01 25.31
CA LEU A 201 -9.82 -19.99 23.84
C LEU A 201 -8.54 -20.58 23.22
N HIS A 202 -8.64 -21.78 22.68
CA HIS A 202 -7.54 -22.47 22.03
C HIS A 202 -7.66 -22.35 20.51
N VAL A 203 -6.84 -21.52 19.91
CA VAL A 203 -6.75 -21.27 18.45
C VAL A 203 -5.28 -21.22 18.03
N ALA A 204 -5.01 -21.45 16.74
CA ALA A 204 -3.67 -21.40 16.18
C ALA A 204 -3.18 -19.94 16.00
N ASP A 205 -1.89 -19.77 15.70
CA ASP A 205 -1.38 -18.48 15.25
C ASP A 205 -1.99 -18.10 13.89
N LEU A 206 -2.15 -16.80 13.65
CA LEU A 206 -2.63 -16.29 12.36
C LEU A 206 -1.68 -16.71 11.23
N PRO A 207 -2.19 -17.25 10.11
CA PRO A 207 -1.35 -17.74 9.03
C PRO A 207 -0.60 -16.60 8.35
N LEU A 208 0.73 -16.71 8.26
CA LEU A 208 1.57 -15.79 7.50
C LEU A 208 1.44 -16.11 6.01
N VAL A 209 0.43 -15.54 5.36
CA VAL A 209 0.05 -15.89 3.96
C VAL A 209 1.20 -15.74 2.95
N ARG A 210 2.20 -14.91 3.24
CA ARG A 210 3.40 -14.79 2.39
C ARG A 210 4.24 -16.06 2.35
N SER A 211 4.20 -16.91 3.38
CA SER A 211 4.93 -18.19 3.40
C SER A 211 4.45 -19.19 2.33
N PHE A 212 3.21 -19.04 1.85
CA PHE A 212 2.66 -19.88 0.80
C PHE A 212 3.08 -19.47 -0.62
N ILE A 213 3.77 -18.34 -0.80
CA ILE A 213 4.29 -17.90 -2.10
C ILE A 213 5.71 -18.45 -2.26
N LEU A 214 5.89 -19.29 -3.27
CA LEU A 214 7.11 -20.07 -3.51
C LEU A 214 7.86 -19.59 -4.77
N PRO A 215 9.18 -19.79 -4.84
CA PRO A 215 9.94 -19.64 -6.07
C PRO A 215 9.60 -20.75 -7.08
N ASP A 216 10.05 -20.60 -8.30
CA ASP A 216 10.08 -21.70 -9.26
C ASP A 216 11.00 -22.85 -8.79
N GLU A 217 10.87 -24.03 -9.35
CA GLU A 217 11.69 -25.19 -8.96
C GLU A 217 13.17 -24.93 -9.27
N GLY A 218 14.06 -25.26 -8.32
CA GLY A 218 15.49 -24.97 -8.41
C GLY A 218 15.85 -23.49 -8.22
N HIS A 219 14.90 -22.67 -7.79
CA HIS A 219 15.07 -21.24 -7.57
C HIS A 219 14.90 -20.87 -6.10
N LYS A 220 15.33 -19.65 -5.76
CA LYS A 220 14.96 -18.92 -4.54
C LYS A 220 14.29 -17.61 -4.89
N LEU A 221 13.63 -16.99 -3.91
CA LEU A 221 13.10 -15.65 -4.04
C LEU A 221 14.15 -14.61 -3.66
N VAL A 222 14.20 -13.52 -4.43
CA VAL A 222 14.86 -12.28 -4.03
C VAL A 222 13.77 -11.22 -3.96
N ALA A 223 13.59 -10.62 -2.80
CA ALA A 223 12.78 -9.41 -2.65
C ALA A 223 13.70 -8.21 -2.47
N CYS A 224 13.58 -7.25 -3.36
CA CYS A 224 14.36 -6.02 -3.36
C CYS A 224 13.42 -4.84 -3.10
N ASP A 225 13.71 -4.05 -2.06
CA ASP A 225 12.86 -2.97 -1.58
C ASP A 225 13.56 -1.62 -1.72
N PHE A 226 12.85 -0.59 -2.17
CA PHE A 226 13.38 0.76 -2.19
C PHE A 226 13.47 1.33 -0.77
N ASN A 227 14.63 1.81 -0.40
CA ASN A 227 14.80 2.49 0.87
C ASN A 227 14.18 3.88 0.84
N ALA A 228 13.05 4.06 1.54
CA ALA A 228 12.33 5.33 1.65
C ALA A 228 12.00 5.99 0.30
N GLN A 229 11.51 5.22 -0.69
CA GLN A 229 11.28 5.67 -2.07
C GLN A 229 10.52 6.99 -2.16
N GLU A 230 9.34 7.08 -1.55
CA GLU A 230 8.50 8.28 -1.61
C GLU A 230 9.17 9.50 -0.98
N LEU A 231 9.95 9.30 0.08
CA LEU A 231 10.66 10.39 0.75
C LEU A 231 11.84 10.91 -0.08
N ARG A 232 12.55 10.02 -0.79
CA ARG A 232 13.62 10.42 -1.74
C ARG A 232 13.08 11.17 -2.94
N ILE A 233 11.96 10.71 -3.50
CA ILE A 233 11.26 11.40 -4.58
C ILE A 233 10.76 12.76 -4.10
N PHE A 234 10.23 12.83 -2.89
CA PHE A 234 9.82 14.10 -2.29
C PHE A 234 11.02 15.05 -2.13
N ALA A 235 12.14 14.58 -1.59
CA ALA A 235 13.36 15.36 -1.45
C ALA A 235 13.89 15.90 -2.81
N HIS A 236 13.79 15.10 -3.86
CA HIS A 236 14.12 15.52 -5.22
C HIS A 236 13.27 16.72 -5.68
N PHE A 237 11.94 16.65 -5.49
CA PHE A 237 11.04 17.75 -5.90
C PHE A 237 11.04 18.92 -4.93
N GLU A 238 11.32 18.68 -3.66
CA GLU A 238 11.45 19.72 -2.62
C GLU A 238 12.67 20.62 -2.89
N GLY A 239 13.77 20.03 -3.35
CA GLY A 239 14.96 20.75 -3.83
C GLY A 239 15.76 21.50 -2.75
N GLY A 240 15.41 21.30 -1.47
CA GLY A 240 16.00 22.03 -0.34
C GLY A 240 16.77 21.14 0.61
N ASN A 241 16.47 21.28 1.91
CA ASN A 241 17.24 20.64 2.98
C ASN A 241 17.23 19.10 2.93
N LEU A 242 16.09 18.49 2.60
CA LEU A 242 16.00 17.02 2.49
C LEU A 242 16.86 16.48 1.34
N MET A 243 16.88 17.18 0.20
CA MET A 243 17.74 16.83 -0.93
C MET A 243 19.21 16.90 -0.53
N GLN A 244 19.64 17.98 0.14
CA GLN A 244 21.01 18.15 0.59
C GLN A 244 21.46 17.06 1.56
N GLN A 245 20.58 16.62 2.47
CA GLN A 245 20.88 15.53 3.39
C GLN A 245 21.19 14.23 2.65
N TYR A 246 20.38 13.84 1.66
CA TYR A 246 20.64 12.64 0.86
C TYR A 246 21.84 12.77 -0.08
N GLN A 247 22.20 13.98 -0.53
CA GLN A 247 23.41 14.19 -1.31
C GLN A 247 24.70 14.10 -0.48
N GLN A 248 24.64 14.43 0.82
CA GLN A 248 25.75 14.31 1.76
C GLN A 248 25.91 12.86 2.27
N ASP A 249 24.81 12.18 2.54
CA ASP A 249 24.76 10.78 2.96
C ASP A 249 23.58 10.09 2.31
N GLU A 250 23.86 9.20 1.35
CA GLU A 250 22.82 8.46 0.63
C GLU A 250 21.93 7.59 1.52
N ARG A 251 22.40 7.23 2.72
CA ARG A 251 21.67 6.43 3.71
C ARG A 251 21.14 7.26 4.89
N ALA A 252 21.15 8.59 4.80
CA ALA A 252 20.67 9.48 5.84
C ALA A 252 19.26 9.09 6.34
N ASP A 253 19.09 9.01 7.66
CA ASP A 253 17.77 8.82 8.27
C ASP A 253 17.04 10.17 8.38
N LEU A 254 16.30 10.51 7.34
CA LEU A 254 15.56 11.77 7.29
C LEU A 254 14.45 11.86 8.36
N HIS A 255 13.98 10.76 8.92
CA HIS A 255 13.03 10.82 10.03
C HIS A 255 13.71 11.28 11.32
N THR A 256 14.93 10.85 11.57
CA THR A 256 15.76 11.35 12.69
C THR A 256 16.16 12.80 12.44
N TYR A 257 16.60 13.13 11.23
CA TYR A 257 16.88 14.54 10.85
C TYR A 257 15.68 15.46 11.10
N ALA A 258 14.50 15.08 10.59
CA ALA A 258 13.28 15.84 10.78
C ALA A 258 12.86 15.93 12.26
N ALA A 259 13.04 14.87 13.05
CA ALA A 259 12.80 14.87 14.49
C ALA A 259 13.68 15.92 15.21
N ASN A 260 14.97 15.95 14.91
CA ASN A 260 15.90 16.92 15.48
C ASN A 260 15.52 18.36 15.12
N MET A 261 15.24 18.63 13.84
CA MET A 261 14.88 19.95 13.35
C MET A 261 13.53 20.42 13.96
N MET A 262 12.55 19.54 14.05
CA MET A 262 11.27 19.85 14.68
C MET A 262 11.42 20.09 16.20
N SER A 263 12.29 19.31 16.86
CA SER A 263 12.59 19.51 18.30
C SER A 263 13.21 20.87 18.55
N GLN A 264 14.20 21.27 17.77
CA GLN A 264 14.84 22.59 17.87
C GLN A 264 13.85 23.73 17.62
N ALA A 265 13.03 23.62 16.56
CA ALA A 265 12.09 24.67 16.19
C ALA A 265 10.88 24.78 17.14
N SER A 266 10.45 23.68 17.76
CA SER A 266 9.29 23.65 18.66
C SER A 266 9.67 23.83 20.15
N GLY A 267 10.96 23.70 20.50
CA GLY A 267 11.43 23.69 21.88
C GLY A 267 10.97 22.47 22.68
N ARG A 268 10.55 21.37 22.01
CA ARG A 268 10.09 20.12 22.63
C ARG A 268 10.75 18.93 21.94
N GLU A 269 11.01 17.88 22.71
CA GLU A 269 11.54 16.63 22.16
C GLU A 269 10.53 15.96 21.23
N VAL A 270 10.93 15.69 19.99
CA VAL A 270 10.14 15.00 18.97
C VAL A 270 10.83 13.68 18.65
N SER A 271 10.18 12.56 18.94
CA SER A 271 10.73 11.25 18.62
C SER A 271 10.76 10.98 17.10
N ARG A 272 11.66 10.08 16.67
CA ARG A 272 11.71 9.60 15.28
C ARG A 272 10.36 9.06 14.78
N THR A 273 9.64 8.34 15.63
CA THR A 273 8.32 7.77 15.29
C THR A 273 7.28 8.88 15.06
N TYR A 274 7.27 9.90 15.91
CA TYR A 274 6.41 11.07 15.74
C TYR A 274 6.76 11.84 14.46
N SER A 275 8.03 12.09 14.23
CA SER A 275 8.51 12.76 13.02
C SER A 275 8.10 12.02 11.75
N LYS A 276 8.22 10.69 11.73
CA LYS A 276 7.74 9.85 10.63
C LYS A 276 6.24 10.05 10.39
N GLY A 277 5.43 10.00 11.44
CA GLY A 277 3.97 10.22 11.36
C GLY A 277 3.62 11.59 10.81
N VAL A 278 4.25 12.65 11.33
CA VAL A 278 4.06 14.03 10.86
C VAL A 278 4.45 14.18 9.38
N SER A 279 5.64 13.67 9.01
CA SER A 279 6.14 13.75 7.63
C SER A 279 5.17 13.14 6.63
N PHE A 280 4.72 11.90 6.88
CA PHE A 280 3.76 11.25 6.00
C PHE A 280 2.40 11.93 6.00
N ALA A 281 1.88 12.35 7.16
CA ALA A 281 0.61 13.06 7.22
C ALA A 281 0.64 14.33 6.36
N ILE A 282 1.71 15.12 6.44
CA ILE A 282 1.87 16.34 5.65
C ILE A 282 2.01 16.03 4.15
N LEU A 283 2.78 15.02 3.78
CA LEU A 283 2.92 14.57 2.39
C LEU A 283 1.57 14.13 1.79
N TYR A 284 0.72 13.52 2.61
CA TYR A 284 -0.63 13.12 2.21
C TYR A 284 -1.68 14.24 2.32
N GLY A 285 -1.24 15.47 2.60
CA GLY A 285 -2.09 16.66 2.62
C GLY A 285 -2.90 16.82 3.90
N ALA A 286 -2.50 16.18 4.99
CA ALA A 286 -3.13 16.38 6.29
C ALA A 286 -2.86 17.81 6.80
N GLY A 287 -3.91 18.45 7.32
CA GLY A 287 -3.79 19.69 8.09
C GLY A 287 -3.54 19.43 9.57
N PRO A 288 -3.32 20.50 10.39
CA PRO A 288 -3.02 20.38 11.81
C PRO A 288 -4.06 19.58 12.60
N LYS A 289 -5.35 19.72 12.25
CA LYS A 289 -6.43 18.96 12.91
C LYS A 289 -6.24 17.44 12.74
N LYS A 290 -5.91 16.99 11.51
CA LYS A 290 -5.71 15.56 11.26
C LYS A 290 -4.43 15.02 11.93
N ILE A 291 -3.38 15.84 12.01
CA ILE A 291 -2.15 15.52 12.75
C ILE A 291 -2.44 15.40 14.25
N SER A 292 -3.22 16.34 14.82
CA SER A 292 -3.68 16.31 16.21
C SER A 292 -4.43 15.01 16.55
N GLU A 293 -5.40 14.63 15.72
CA GLU A 293 -6.17 13.39 15.86
C GLU A 293 -5.29 12.13 15.74
N MET A 294 -4.39 12.11 14.76
CA MET A 294 -3.54 10.93 14.47
C MET A 294 -2.47 10.69 15.54
N LEU A 295 -1.94 11.75 16.13
CA LEU A 295 -0.87 11.67 17.13
C LEU A 295 -1.38 11.84 18.57
N GLU A 296 -2.70 12.00 18.74
CA GLU A 296 -3.34 12.22 20.05
C GLU A 296 -2.72 13.39 20.83
N ILE A 297 -2.43 14.51 20.13
CA ILE A 297 -1.85 15.73 20.67
C ILE A 297 -2.82 16.92 20.51
N ASP A 298 -2.61 17.99 21.28
CA ASP A 298 -3.41 19.20 21.11
C ASP A 298 -3.18 19.87 19.74
N TYR A 299 -4.18 20.61 19.27
CA TYR A 299 -4.16 21.28 17.97
C TYR A 299 -3.01 22.31 17.85
N GLY A 300 -2.70 23.03 18.95
CA GLY A 300 -1.62 24.02 18.97
C GLY A 300 -0.26 23.37 18.73
N LEU A 301 0.02 22.24 19.39
CA LEU A 301 1.23 21.47 19.19
C LEU A 301 1.28 20.88 17.77
N ALA A 302 0.19 20.32 17.26
CA ALA A 302 0.13 19.79 15.90
C ALA A 302 0.45 20.88 14.85
N LYS A 303 -0.08 22.09 15.04
CA LYS A 303 0.23 23.25 14.20
C LYS A 303 1.71 23.65 14.30
N THR A 304 2.26 23.73 15.50
CA THR A 304 3.69 24.04 15.72
C THR A 304 4.60 23.05 15.04
N LEU A 305 4.32 21.75 15.15
CA LEU A 305 5.10 20.69 14.47
C LEU A 305 4.99 20.78 12.94
N MET A 306 3.81 21.07 12.42
CA MET A 306 3.60 21.28 10.99
C MET A 306 4.34 22.52 10.47
N ASP A 307 4.30 23.62 11.21
CA ASP A 307 5.02 24.85 10.86
C ASP A 307 6.54 24.62 10.92
N ALA A 308 7.04 23.95 11.94
CA ALA A 308 8.45 23.54 12.06
C ALA A 308 8.88 22.66 10.88
N TYR A 309 8.07 21.67 10.51
CA TYR A 309 8.35 20.82 9.36
C TYR A 309 8.45 21.61 8.06
N THR A 310 7.48 22.47 7.78
CA THR A 310 7.41 23.25 6.54
C THR A 310 8.36 24.44 6.46
N THR A 311 9.02 24.81 7.57
CA THR A 311 10.00 25.92 7.60
C THR A 311 11.42 25.42 7.75
N ALA A 312 11.67 24.44 8.60
CA ALA A 312 13.00 23.97 8.94
C ALA A 312 13.39 22.65 8.24
N VAL A 313 12.42 21.72 8.08
CA VAL A 313 12.71 20.41 7.47
C VAL A 313 12.56 20.46 5.95
N ALA A 314 11.41 20.88 5.45
CA ALA A 314 11.08 20.87 4.03
C ALA A 314 10.52 22.24 3.56
N PRO A 315 11.35 23.28 3.47
CA PRO A 315 10.91 24.64 3.11
C PRO A 315 10.30 24.72 1.70
N GLY A 316 10.71 23.88 0.77
CA GLY A 316 10.15 23.82 -0.59
C GLY A 316 8.71 23.28 -0.68
N LEU A 317 8.22 22.62 0.36
CA LEU A 317 6.89 22.01 0.35
C LEU A 317 5.75 23.02 0.14
N LYS A 318 5.84 24.20 0.74
CA LYS A 318 4.82 25.27 0.56
C LYS A 318 4.72 25.70 -0.90
N ALA A 319 5.85 25.85 -1.59
CA ALA A 319 5.89 26.18 -3.01
C ALA A 319 5.30 25.06 -3.87
N MET A 320 5.60 23.79 -3.56
CA MET A 320 4.99 22.63 -4.23
C MET A 320 3.47 22.64 -4.05
N GLN A 321 2.96 22.82 -2.85
CA GLN A 321 1.53 22.89 -2.56
C GLN A 321 0.85 24.03 -3.33
N ALA A 322 1.45 25.22 -3.37
CA ALA A 322 0.94 26.36 -4.13
C ALA A 322 0.88 26.05 -5.64
N THR A 323 1.91 25.41 -6.17
CA THR A 323 1.95 24.96 -7.58
C THR A 323 0.82 23.96 -7.86
N MET A 324 0.60 22.97 -6.98
CA MET A 324 -0.48 21.99 -7.15
C MET A 324 -1.86 22.64 -7.09
N ARG A 325 -2.06 23.60 -6.19
CA ARG A 325 -3.30 24.38 -6.10
C ARG A 325 -3.58 25.19 -7.35
N THR A 326 -2.55 25.82 -7.92
CA THR A 326 -2.67 26.56 -9.19
C THR A 326 -3.04 25.63 -10.35
N ARG A 327 -2.35 24.49 -10.48
CA ARG A 327 -2.67 23.48 -11.51
C ARG A 327 -4.09 22.93 -11.35
N TYR A 328 -4.53 22.69 -10.12
CA TYR A 328 -5.88 22.25 -9.83
C TYR A 328 -6.94 23.22 -10.32
N LYS A 329 -6.80 24.51 -9.99
CA LYS A 329 -7.71 25.58 -10.42
C LYS A 329 -7.76 25.75 -11.95
N LEU A 330 -6.63 25.55 -12.62
CA LEU A 330 -6.51 25.63 -14.07
C LEU A 330 -6.88 24.31 -14.79
N GLY A 331 -7.27 23.25 -14.07
CA GLY A 331 -7.55 21.94 -14.66
C GLY A 331 -6.33 21.27 -15.31
N GLN A 332 -5.12 21.71 -14.97
CA GLN A 332 -3.88 21.21 -15.55
C GLN A 332 -3.45 19.90 -14.88
N PRO A 333 -2.93 18.92 -15.66
CA PRO A 333 -2.39 17.70 -15.11
C PRO A 333 -1.07 17.91 -14.38
N ILE A 334 -0.74 16.99 -13.46
CA ILE A 334 0.55 16.89 -12.81
C ILE A 334 1.45 16.02 -13.69
N LYS A 335 2.68 16.46 -13.98
CA LYS A 335 3.70 15.64 -14.65
C LYS A 335 4.59 14.97 -13.61
N THR A 336 4.62 13.64 -13.62
CA THR A 336 5.49 12.84 -12.74
C THR A 336 6.93 12.82 -13.22
N LEU A 337 7.85 12.28 -12.42
CA LEU A 337 9.27 12.11 -12.77
C LEU A 337 9.46 11.35 -14.09
N GLY A 338 8.68 10.28 -14.30
CA GLY A 338 8.72 9.48 -15.52
C GLY A 338 7.86 10.04 -16.68
N GLY A 339 7.38 11.27 -16.60
CA GLY A 339 6.65 11.93 -17.70
C GLY A 339 5.16 11.62 -17.78
N ARG A 340 4.60 10.85 -16.83
CA ARG A 340 3.16 10.57 -16.79
C ARG A 340 2.37 11.82 -16.44
N LEU A 341 1.27 12.07 -17.14
CA LEU A 341 0.32 13.12 -16.80
C LEU A 341 -0.84 12.56 -15.97
N VAL A 342 -0.94 13.04 -14.74
CA VAL A 342 -1.98 12.61 -13.78
C VAL A 342 -2.95 13.77 -13.56
N LYS A 343 -4.24 13.53 -13.78
CA LYS A 343 -5.30 14.49 -13.45
C LYS A 343 -5.73 14.34 -12.00
N MET A 344 -5.85 15.46 -11.30
CA MET A 344 -6.46 15.52 -9.97
C MET A 344 -7.97 15.27 -10.04
N GLU A 345 -8.57 14.81 -8.95
CA GLU A 345 -10.02 14.64 -8.87
C GLU A 345 -10.73 15.98 -9.01
N PRO A 346 -11.78 16.07 -9.84
CA PRO A 346 -12.61 17.28 -9.91
C PRO A 346 -13.33 17.50 -8.56
N PRO A 347 -13.73 18.75 -8.27
CA PRO A 347 -14.51 19.04 -7.08
C PRO A 347 -15.79 18.20 -7.04
N LYS A 348 -16.21 17.78 -5.86
CA LYS A 348 -17.43 16.98 -5.65
C LYS A 348 -18.28 17.61 -4.54
N VAL A 349 -19.59 17.54 -4.70
CA VAL A 349 -20.50 17.88 -3.62
C VAL A 349 -20.60 16.68 -2.68
N ILE A 350 -20.19 16.86 -1.42
CA ILE A 350 -20.26 15.87 -0.36
C ILE A 350 -21.01 16.51 0.82
N ASN A 351 -22.09 15.87 1.25
CA ASN A 351 -22.97 16.39 2.31
C ASN A 351 -23.39 17.86 2.07
N GLY A 352 -23.79 18.17 0.83
CA GLY A 352 -24.27 19.51 0.42
C GLY A 352 -23.17 20.58 0.31
N ARG A 353 -21.88 20.25 0.52
CA ARG A 353 -20.75 21.17 0.42
C ARG A 353 -19.83 20.79 -0.72
N LEU A 354 -19.40 21.78 -1.49
CA LEU A 354 -18.38 21.58 -2.52
C LEU A 354 -17.03 21.28 -1.84
N ARG A 355 -16.45 20.13 -2.14
CA ARG A 355 -15.14 19.70 -1.64
C ARG A 355 -14.13 19.67 -2.78
N GLU A 356 -13.06 20.42 -2.62
CA GLU A 356 -11.90 20.45 -3.51
C GLU A 356 -10.85 19.43 -3.06
N PHE A 357 -10.02 18.96 -4.01
CA PHE A 357 -9.03 17.90 -3.77
C PHE A 357 -7.60 18.33 -4.17
N ASP A 358 -7.34 19.65 -4.20
CA ASP A 358 -6.03 20.25 -4.50
C ASP A 358 -4.92 19.77 -3.57
N TYR A 359 -5.24 19.51 -2.30
CA TYR A 359 -4.32 18.99 -1.29
C TYR A 359 -3.72 17.62 -1.64
N LYS A 360 -4.37 16.83 -2.51
CA LYS A 360 -3.86 15.54 -2.97
C LYS A 360 -2.76 15.66 -4.03
N GLY A 361 -2.50 16.86 -4.55
CA GLY A 361 -1.60 17.07 -5.70
C GLY A 361 -0.18 16.63 -5.43
N VAL A 362 0.39 16.96 -4.28
CA VAL A 362 1.76 16.54 -3.89
C VAL A 362 1.84 15.03 -3.78
N ASN A 363 0.87 14.39 -3.12
CA ASN A 363 0.82 12.93 -3.00
C ASN A 363 0.72 12.24 -4.38
N LEU A 364 -0.12 12.75 -5.29
CA LEU A 364 -0.23 12.21 -6.65
C LEU A 364 1.08 12.34 -7.43
N LEU A 365 1.81 13.45 -7.27
CA LEU A 365 3.14 13.63 -7.86
C LEU A 365 4.12 12.58 -7.34
N ILE A 366 4.21 12.42 -6.02
CA ILE A 366 5.18 11.50 -5.39
C ILE A 366 4.85 10.05 -5.71
N GLN A 367 3.62 9.61 -5.48
CA GLN A 367 3.21 8.22 -5.73
C GLN A 367 3.24 7.86 -7.23
N GLY A 368 2.87 8.80 -8.10
CA GLY A 368 2.96 8.61 -9.55
C GLY A 368 4.40 8.45 -10.01
N SER A 369 5.30 9.26 -9.46
CA SER A 369 6.74 9.16 -9.74
C SER A 369 7.34 7.86 -9.20
N ALA A 370 6.92 7.40 -8.02
CA ALA A 370 7.31 6.11 -7.45
C ALA A 370 6.86 4.93 -8.34
N ALA A 371 5.63 5.00 -8.86
CA ALA A 371 5.13 3.99 -9.79
C ALA A 371 5.92 3.98 -11.11
N ASP A 372 6.27 5.15 -11.65
CA ASP A 372 7.08 5.27 -12.86
C ASP A 372 8.48 4.70 -12.65
N GLN A 373 9.09 4.95 -11.49
CA GLN A 373 10.41 4.43 -11.14
C GLN A 373 10.40 2.91 -11.01
N ALA A 374 9.44 2.33 -10.30
CA ALA A 374 9.31 0.88 -10.18
C ALA A 374 9.13 0.22 -11.56
N LYS A 375 8.31 0.79 -12.44
CA LYS A 375 8.11 0.30 -13.81
C LYS A 375 9.36 0.45 -14.68
N ALA A 376 10.09 1.54 -14.55
CA ALA A 376 11.37 1.73 -15.25
C ALA A 376 12.42 0.72 -14.75
N ALA A 377 12.47 0.46 -13.44
CA ALA A 377 13.33 -0.56 -12.85
C ALA A 377 13.02 -1.96 -13.39
N MET A 378 11.75 -2.33 -13.50
CA MET A 378 11.31 -3.60 -14.09
C MET A 378 11.82 -3.76 -15.52
N LEU A 379 11.71 -2.71 -16.34
CA LEU A 379 12.20 -2.73 -17.73
C LEU A 379 13.72 -2.79 -17.83
N LEU A 380 14.43 -2.08 -16.96
CA LEU A 380 15.88 -2.12 -16.92
C LEU A 380 16.37 -3.50 -16.49
N TYR A 381 15.78 -4.07 -15.45
CA TYR A 381 16.05 -5.42 -14.99
C TYR A 381 15.77 -6.47 -16.07
N GLN A 382 14.65 -6.35 -16.80
CA GLN A 382 14.31 -7.26 -17.90
C GLN A 382 15.40 -7.34 -18.98
N LYS A 383 16.14 -6.24 -19.22
CA LYS A 383 17.24 -6.19 -20.21
C LYS A 383 18.53 -6.85 -19.72
N THR A 384 18.71 -6.96 -18.40
CA THR A 384 19.98 -7.35 -17.76
C THR A 384 19.92 -8.71 -17.08
N ARG A 385 18.73 -9.21 -16.75
CA ARG A 385 18.51 -10.50 -16.08
C ARG A 385 18.99 -11.70 -16.91
N GLN A 386 19.39 -12.79 -16.22
CA GLN A 386 19.82 -14.03 -16.84
C GLN A 386 19.21 -15.23 -16.08
N GLY A 387 18.18 -15.86 -16.65
CA GLY A 387 17.54 -17.07 -16.09
C GLY A 387 16.52 -16.80 -14.97
N SER A 388 16.48 -15.60 -14.42
CA SER A 388 15.48 -15.19 -13.42
C SER A 388 14.23 -14.59 -14.09
N ARG A 389 13.16 -14.44 -13.32
CA ARG A 389 11.97 -13.69 -13.76
C ARG A 389 11.34 -12.86 -12.64
N LEU A 390 10.70 -11.76 -13.00
CA LEU A 390 9.88 -11.02 -12.07
C LEU A 390 8.67 -11.86 -11.68
N LEU A 391 8.40 -11.94 -10.37
CA LEU A 391 7.20 -12.58 -9.82
C LEU A 391 6.16 -11.58 -9.40
N LEU A 392 6.55 -10.64 -8.53
CA LEU A 392 5.63 -9.70 -7.89
C LEU A 392 6.17 -8.28 -7.96
N SER A 393 5.25 -7.32 -8.04
CA SER A 393 5.51 -5.92 -7.75
C SER A 393 4.56 -5.50 -6.63
N VAL A 394 5.11 -5.21 -5.46
CA VAL A 394 4.37 -4.94 -4.23
C VAL A 394 4.80 -3.59 -3.68
N HIS A 395 4.01 -2.54 -3.94
CA HIS A 395 4.30 -1.16 -3.54
C HIS A 395 5.66 -0.66 -4.06
N ASP A 396 6.65 -0.59 -3.20
CA ASP A 396 8.04 -0.18 -3.41
C ASP A 396 9.01 -1.37 -3.52
N GLU A 397 8.47 -2.59 -3.60
CA GLU A 397 9.23 -3.83 -3.67
C GLU A 397 9.04 -4.55 -5.01
N LEU A 398 10.13 -5.11 -5.52
CA LEU A 398 10.13 -6.05 -6.64
C LEU A 398 10.62 -7.42 -6.16
N VAL A 399 9.88 -8.48 -6.49
CA VAL A 399 10.22 -9.86 -6.13
C VAL A 399 10.49 -10.66 -7.38
N ILE A 400 11.62 -11.34 -7.40
CA ILE A 400 12.02 -12.21 -8.50
C ILE A 400 12.19 -13.66 -8.03
N SER A 401 12.05 -14.59 -8.97
CA SER A 401 12.47 -15.98 -8.83
C SER A 401 13.76 -16.16 -9.63
N ALA A 402 14.84 -16.56 -8.97
CA ALA A 402 16.15 -16.67 -9.58
C ALA A 402 16.78 -18.03 -9.26
N PRO A 403 17.54 -18.65 -10.22
CA PRO A 403 18.26 -19.90 -10.00
C PRO A 403 19.21 -19.77 -8.81
N GLU A 404 19.33 -20.82 -7.99
CA GLU A 404 20.15 -20.80 -6.77
C GLU A 404 21.64 -20.52 -7.04
N ASP A 405 22.17 -21.01 -8.16
CA ASP A 405 23.57 -20.84 -8.56
C ASP A 405 23.94 -19.42 -8.99
N SER A 406 22.95 -18.61 -9.36
CA SER A 406 23.14 -17.23 -9.84
C SER A 406 22.40 -16.17 -9.01
N ILE A 407 21.88 -16.57 -7.86
CA ILE A 407 20.94 -15.73 -7.07
C ILE A 407 21.54 -14.40 -6.64
N GLU A 408 22.79 -14.38 -6.18
CA GLU A 408 23.47 -13.15 -5.76
C GLU A 408 23.67 -12.18 -6.93
N ARG A 409 24.07 -12.71 -8.10
CA ARG A 409 24.20 -11.90 -9.30
C ARG A 409 22.86 -11.27 -9.71
N GLU A 410 21.78 -12.05 -9.69
CA GLU A 410 20.45 -11.57 -10.04
C GLU A 410 19.92 -10.53 -9.02
N ALA A 411 20.23 -10.72 -7.72
CA ALA A 411 19.91 -9.77 -6.67
C ALA A 411 20.63 -8.43 -6.88
N ILE A 412 21.93 -8.45 -7.17
CA ILE A 412 22.72 -7.26 -7.47
C ILE A 412 22.20 -6.58 -8.75
N CYS A 413 21.87 -7.36 -9.77
CA CYS A 413 21.32 -6.87 -11.02
C CYS A 413 19.99 -6.14 -10.81
N LEU A 414 19.08 -6.71 -10.00
CA LEU A 414 17.81 -6.10 -9.65
C LEU A 414 18.02 -4.80 -8.84
N THR A 415 18.88 -4.83 -7.82
CA THR A 415 19.23 -3.67 -7.01
C THR A 415 19.75 -2.52 -7.86
N ASN A 416 20.68 -2.82 -8.76
CA ASN A 416 21.23 -1.82 -9.69
C ASN A 416 20.15 -1.25 -10.62
N ALA A 417 19.25 -2.10 -11.13
CA ALA A 417 18.13 -1.65 -11.95
C ALA A 417 17.19 -0.73 -11.16
N MET A 418 16.90 -1.03 -9.90
CA MET A 418 16.06 -0.20 -9.04
C MET A 418 16.72 1.14 -8.72
N CYS A 419 18.01 1.16 -8.39
CA CYS A 419 18.73 2.37 -8.06
C CYS A 419 18.91 3.32 -9.25
N ASN A 420 19.04 2.79 -10.49
CA ASN A 420 19.40 3.58 -11.68
C ASN A 420 18.26 3.72 -12.70
N ALA A 421 17.02 3.41 -12.33
CA ALA A 421 15.89 3.38 -13.24
C ALA A 421 15.51 4.74 -13.82
N LEU A 422 15.63 5.82 -13.06
CA LEU A 422 15.33 7.19 -13.45
C LEU A 422 16.37 8.14 -12.84
N GLU A 423 16.74 9.18 -13.61
CA GLU A 423 17.62 10.23 -13.11
C GLU A 423 16.93 11.08 -12.04
N MET A 424 17.63 11.28 -10.92
CA MET A 424 17.19 12.11 -9.80
C MET A 424 18.35 12.88 -9.21
N SER A 425 18.07 14.06 -8.63
CA SER A 425 19.06 14.81 -7.83
C SER A 425 19.35 14.20 -6.46
N VAL A 426 18.59 13.17 -6.09
CA VAL A 426 18.75 12.40 -4.86
C VAL A 426 19.11 10.95 -5.24
N PRO A 427 20.18 10.36 -4.66
CA PRO A 427 20.51 8.96 -4.95
C PRO A 427 19.40 8.04 -4.49
N MET A 428 19.05 7.05 -5.31
CA MET A 428 18.12 6.00 -4.94
C MET A 428 18.90 4.82 -4.37
N VAL A 429 18.42 4.27 -3.26
CA VAL A 429 19.00 3.12 -2.57
C VAL A 429 17.95 2.02 -2.49
N SER A 430 18.39 0.78 -2.64
CA SER A 430 17.57 -0.41 -2.54
C SER A 430 18.34 -1.51 -1.83
N ASP A 431 17.66 -2.28 -1.00
CA ASP A 431 18.23 -3.40 -0.25
C ASP A 431 17.49 -4.68 -0.62
N TYR A 432 18.15 -5.83 -0.64
CA TYR A 432 17.52 -7.10 -0.97
C TYR A 432 17.65 -8.14 0.14
N LYS A 433 16.73 -9.09 0.14
CA LYS A 433 16.78 -10.31 0.95
C LYS A 433 16.42 -11.53 0.10
N ILE A 434 17.03 -12.66 0.44
CA ILE A 434 16.83 -13.93 -0.22
C ILE A 434 16.07 -14.87 0.72
N GLY A 435 15.18 -15.70 0.17
CA GLY A 435 14.40 -16.66 0.95
C GLY A 435 13.86 -17.81 0.11
N ASN A 436 13.45 -18.91 0.78
CA ASN A 436 12.82 -20.05 0.13
C ASN A 436 11.31 -19.85 -0.08
N ASN A 437 10.74 -18.84 0.55
CA ASN A 437 9.39 -18.36 0.36
C ASN A 437 9.36 -16.84 0.58
N TYR A 438 8.22 -16.21 0.25
CA TYR A 438 8.13 -14.74 0.33
C TYR A 438 8.14 -14.19 1.77
N GLN A 439 7.79 -15.00 2.78
CA GLN A 439 7.87 -14.58 4.18
C GLN A 439 9.32 -14.46 4.66
N GLU A 440 10.21 -15.35 4.22
CA GLU A 440 11.62 -15.34 4.58
C GLU A 440 12.40 -14.14 4.03
N THR A 441 11.85 -13.46 3.03
CA THR A 441 12.44 -12.23 2.46
C THR A 441 12.10 -10.96 3.25
N LYS A 442 11.57 -11.05 4.52
CA LYS A 442 11.14 -9.89 5.34
C LYS A 442 11.87 -9.73 6.68
#